data_1b7f75ef2b0f90cfffec89e9b63c69f6
#
_entry.id   1b7f75ef2b0f90cfffec89e9b63c69f6
#
_cell.length_a   1.000
_cell.length_b   1.000
_cell.length_c   1.000
_cell.angle_alpha   90.00
_cell.angle_beta   90.00
_cell.angle_gamma   90.00
#
_symmetry.space_group_name_H-M   'P 1'
#
loop_
_entity.id
_entity.type
_entity.pdbx_description
1 polymer ?
#
loop_
_entity_poly.entity_id
_entity_poly.type
_entity_poly.pdbx_seq_one_letter_code
_entity_poly.pdbx_strand_id
1 'polypeptide(L)'
;MPESPTAAADPRTSPPTDAEAYAALHADAVATLERWEPTGPAAAEARDRTVRLLAAGPVAMSRAHRAGHVTASALVLDATGSRVLLCLHGKFRKWVQLGGHCEPADRTLAGAALREAGEESGIAGLRIDPVPIDVDIHPVNCQGGSLHYDVRFAVLAPPAATERVSDESEALAWFPPDHLPEPLAGGTAKLVAPALATLTRAPLRPAP
;
A
#
# COMPACT_ATOMS: atom_id res chain seq x y z
N MET A 1 -28.56 -40.91 -1.62
CA MET A 1 -27.86 -39.70 -2.01
C MET A 1 -26.40 -40.07 -2.22
N PRO A 2 -25.85 -40.09 -3.42
CA PRO A 2 -24.43 -40.37 -3.61
C PRO A 2 -23.62 -39.13 -3.26
N GLU A 3 -22.61 -39.31 -2.40
CA GLU A 3 -21.61 -38.29 -2.04
C GLU A 3 -20.75 -37.97 -3.26
N SER A 4 -20.62 -36.67 -3.57
CA SER A 4 -19.71 -36.17 -4.60
C SER A 4 -18.27 -36.41 -4.17
N PRO A 5 -17.38 -36.93 -5.02
CA PRO A 5 -15.98 -37.10 -4.68
C PRO A 5 -15.30 -35.75 -4.55
N THR A 6 -14.72 -35.50 -3.39
CA THR A 6 -13.79 -34.40 -3.14
C THR A 6 -12.60 -34.56 -4.08
N ALA A 7 -12.37 -33.60 -4.97
CA ALA A 7 -11.22 -33.60 -5.86
C ALA A 7 -9.94 -33.54 -5.01
N ALA A 8 -9.18 -34.64 -5.00
CA ALA A 8 -7.84 -34.67 -4.38
C ALA A 8 -6.91 -33.75 -5.20
N ALA A 9 -6.22 -32.85 -4.51
CA ALA A 9 -5.18 -32.01 -5.11
C ALA A 9 -4.10 -32.91 -5.76
N ASP A 10 -3.67 -32.57 -6.97
CA ASP A 10 -2.62 -33.30 -7.69
C ASP A 10 -1.28 -33.16 -6.91
N PRO A 11 -0.68 -34.26 -6.40
CA PRO A 11 0.53 -34.21 -5.58
C PRO A 11 1.80 -33.76 -6.34
N ARG A 12 1.69 -33.39 -7.62
CA ARG A 12 2.81 -33.02 -8.49
C ARG A 12 3.05 -31.52 -8.57
N THR A 13 2.20 -30.67 -8.04
CA THR A 13 2.41 -29.22 -8.00
C THR A 13 2.94 -28.81 -6.62
N SER A 14 4.24 -28.64 -6.51
CA SER A 14 4.83 -27.93 -5.38
C SER A 14 4.27 -26.50 -5.31
N PRO A 15 4.05 -25.94 -4.13
CA PRO A 15 3.67 -24.52 -4.03
C PRO A 15 4.73 -23.65 -4.73
N PRO A 16 4.34 -22.54 -5.37
CA PRO A 16 5.28 -21.65 -6.02
C PRO A 16 6.31 -21.12 -5.02
N THR A 17 7.53 -20.98 -5.45
CA THR A 17 8.56 -20.29 -4.66
C THR A 17 8.19 -18.81 -4.53
N ASP A 18 8.72 -18.11 -3.52
CA ASP A 18 8.54 -16.65 -3.39
C ASP A 18 8.91 -15.92 -4.68
N ALA A 19 9.97 -16.36 -5.37
CA ALA A 19 10.39 -15.77 -6.64
C ALA A 19 9.32 -15.89 -7.74
N GLU A 20 8.64 -17.02 -7.85
CA GLU A 20 7.56 -17.23 -8.83
C GLU A 20 6.29 -16.48 -8.42
N ALA A 21 5.96 -16.50 -7.12
CA ALA A 21 4.76 -15.90 -6.58
C ALA A 21 4.74 -14.36 -6.74
N TYR A 22 5.90 -13.71 -6.57
CA TYR A 22 6.02 -12.25 -6.65
C TYR A 22 6.55 -11.72 -7.98
N ALA A 23 6.78 -12.56 -9.00
CA ALA A 23 7.41 -12.14 -10.26
C ALA A 23 6.67 -11.00 -10.97
N ALA A 24 5.35 -11.08 -11.07
CA ALA A 24 4.54 -10.06 -11.74
C ALA A 24 4.55 -8.72 -10.97
N LEU A 25 4.38 -8.78 -9.66
CA LEU A 25 4.42 -7.59 -8.79
C LEU A 25 5.80 -6.92 -8.81
N HIS A 26 6.87 -7.70 -8.78
CA HIS A 26 8.23 -7.19 -8.89
C HIS A 26 8.45 -6.45 -10.22
N ALA A 27 8.00 -7.02 -11.34
CA ALA A 27 8.12 -6.37 -12.65
C ALA A 27 7.35 -5.05 -12.70
N ASP A 28 6.14 -5.00 -12.12
CA ASP A 28 5.37 -3.76 -11.97
C ASP A 28 6.07 -2.74 -11.09
N ALA A 29 6.65 -3.17 -9.96
CA ALA A 29 7.37 -2.29 -9.03
C ALA A 29 8.56 -1.60 -9.70
N VAL A 30 9.38 -2.37 -10.44
CA VAL A 30 10.50 -1.84 -11.23
C VAL A 30 9.98 -0.82 -12.24
N ALA A 31 9.03 -1.21 -13.08
CA ALA A 31 8.50 -0.34 -14.12
C ALA A 31 7.80 0.92 -13.58
N THR A 32 7.13 0.82 -12.43
CA THR A 32 6.47 1.96 -11.78
C THR A 32 7.51 2.96 -11.27
N LEU A 33 8.53 2.50 -10.54
CA LEU A 33 9.55 3.38 -9.95
C LEU A 33 10.49 3.98 -11.00
N GLU A 34 10.78 3.27 -12.07
CA GLU A 34 11.59 3.81 -13.20
C GLU A 34 10.88 4.96 -13.93
N ARG A 35 9.53 4.90 -14.03
CA ARG A 35 8.74 5.94 -14.70
C ARG A 35 8.34 7.08 -13.76
N TRP A 36 8.41 6.87 -12.45
CA TRP A 36 7.95 7.86 -11.50
C TRP A 36 8.97 8.99 -11.32
N GLU A 37 8.49 10.24 -11.42
CA GLU A 37 9.27 11.46 -11.20
C GLU A 37 9.05 11.96 -9.76
N PRO A 38 10.03 11.79 -8.86
CA PRO A 38 9.94 12.23 -7.47
C PRO A 38 9.81 13.76 -7.34
N THR A 39 9.01 14.24 -6.42
CA THR A 39 8.77 15.67 -6.20
C THR A 39 9.82 16.36 -5.33
N GLY A 40 10.92 15.70 -4.97
CA GLY A 40 11.99 16.29 -4.18
C GLY A 40 13.15 15.34 -3.88
N PRO A 41 14.25 15.86 -3.32
CA PRO A 41 15.49 15.08 -3.16
C PRO A 41 15.33 13.87 -2.22
N ALA A 42 14.56 13.99 -1.15
CA ALA A 42 14.33 12.88 -0.23
C ALA A 42 13.54 11.72 -0.88
N ALA A 43 12.50 12.05 -1.67
CA ALA A 43 11.73 11.07 -2.41
C ALA A 43 12.55 10.44 -3.54
N ALA A 44 13.44 11.22 -4.19
CA ALA A 44 14.37 10.72 -5.19
C ALA A 44 15.37 9.72 -4.59
N GLU A 45 15.97 10.05 -3.45
CA GLU A 45 16.87 9.14 -2.74
C GLU A 45 16.16 7.85 -2.32
N ALA A 46 14.95 7.95 -1.78
CA ALA A 46 14.15 6.79 -1.37
C ALA A 46 13.81 5.91 -2.59
N ARG A 47 13.38 6.51 -3.72
CA ARG A 47 13.17 5.78 -4.98
C ARG A 47 14.42 5.01 -5.41
N ASP A 48 15.57 5.69 -5.47
CA ASP A 48 16.82 5.08 -5.93
C ASP A 48 17.29 3.95 -5.01
N ARG A 49 17.07 4.07 -3.71
CA ARG A 49 17.32 3.00 -2.74
C ARG A 49 16.36 1.83 -2.93
N THR A 50 15.09 2.10 -3.22
CA THR A 50 14.09 1.06 -3.50
C THR A 50 14.42 0.31 -4.80
N VAL A 51 14.81 1.01 -5.86
CA VAL A 51 15.28 0.39 -7.11
C VAL A 51 16.49 -0.51 -6.85
N ARG A 52 17.44 -0.08 -6.02
CA ARG A 52 18.58 -0.94 -5.62
C ARG A 52 18.14 -2.19 -4.84
N LEU A 53 17.14 -2.08 -3.96
CA LEU A 53 16.58 -3.25 -3.28
C LEU A 53 15.95 -4.23 -4.29
N LEU A 54 15.19 -3.72 -5.24
CA LEU A 54 14.52 -4.52 -6.26
C LEU A 54 15.52 -5.30 -7.15
N ALA A 55 16.80 -4.91 -7.22
CA ALA A 55 17.83 -5.69 -7.90
C ALA A 55 18.06 -7.08 -7.28
N ALA A 56 17.58 -7.35 -6.06
CA ALA A 56 17.55 -8.69 -5.48
C ALA A 56 16.51 -9.63 -6.14
N GLY A 57 15.68 -9.11 -7.04
CA GLY A 57 14.62 -9.86 -7.70
C GLY A 57 13.32 -9.93 -6.90
N PRO A 58 12.38 -10.82 -7.29
CA PRO A 58 11.05 -10.90 -6.70
C PRO A 58 11.02 -11.12 -5.17
N VAL A 59 12.07 -11.67 -4.58
CA VAL A 59 12.17 -11.86 -3.13
C VAL A 59 12.14 -10.53 -2.36
N ALA A 60 12.49 -9.40 -3.00
CA ALA A 60 12.38 -8.07 -2.40
C ALA A 60 10.93 -7.64 -2.10
N MET A 61 9.95 -8.32 -2.67
CA MET A 61 8.52 -8.10 -2.38
C MET A 61 8.04 -8.90 -1.17
N SER A 62 8.77 -9.95 -0.79
CA SER A 62 8.40 -10.84 0.32
C SER A 62 8.80 -10.24 1.66
N ARG A 63 7.87 -10.22 2.63
CA ARG A 63 8.16 -9.86 4.03
C ARG A 63 9.26 -10.71 4.67
N ALA A 64 9.58 -11.85 4.09
CA ALA A 64 10.66 -12.73 4.56
C ALA A 64 12.07 -12.22 4.19
N HIS A 65 12.18 -11.26 3.27
CA HIS A 65 13.46 -10.70 2.85
C HIS A 65 14.03 -9.76 3.92
N ARG A 66 15.07 -10.22 4.62
CA ARG A 66 15.60 -9.57 5.84
C ARG A 66 16.28 -8.22 5.61
N ALA A 67 16.85 -7.98 4.43
CA ALA A 67 17.50 -6.71 4.11
C ALA A 67 16.51 -5.53 4.02
N GLY A 68 15.22 -5.85 3.96
CA GLY A 68 14.10 -4.94 3.75
C GLY A 68 13.21 -5.47 2.65
N HIS A 69 11.97 -5.02 2.60
CA HIS A 69 11.02 -5.42 1.57
C HIS A 69 10.10 -4.26 1.19
N VAL A 70 9.56 -4.36 -0.02
CA VAL A 70 8.64 -3.36 -0.53
C VAL A 70 7.27 -3.52 0.14
N THR A 71 6.68 -2.40 0.55
CA THR A 71 5.31 -2.29 1.02
C THR A 71 4.56 -1.28 0.17
N ALA A 72 3.24 -1.30 0.25
CA ALA A 72 2.39 -0.38 -0.49
C ALA A 72 1.35 0.24 0.44
N SER A 73 1.22 1.56 0.42
CA SER A 73 0.26 2.28 1.25
C SER A 73 -0.49 3.37 0.49
N ALA A 74 -1.56 3.86 1.05
CA ALA A 74 -2.43 4.84 0.43
C ALA A 74 -2.94 5.88 1.42
N LEU A 75 -2.88 7.16 1.04
CA LEU A 75 -3.69 8.18 1.67
C LEU A 75 -5.07 8.20 1.00
N VAL A 76 -6.11 7.86 1.75
CA VAL A 76 -7.48 7.84 1.24
C VAL A 76 -8.11 9.21 1.44
N LEU A 77 -8.56 9.81 0.33
CA LEU A 77 -9.31 11.06 0.30
C LEU A 77 -10.81 10.76 0.23
N ASP A 78 -11.65 11.59 0.83
CA ASP A 78 -13.07 11.56 0.51
C ASP A 78 -13.34 12.07 -0.92
N ALA A 79 -14.55 11.87 -1.41
CA ALA A 79 -14.93 12.19 -2.80
C ALA A 79 -14.67 13.66 -3.21
N THR A 80 -14.51 14.56 -2.26
CA THR A 80 -14.29 16.01 -2.47
C THR A 80 -12.87 16.46 -2.17
N GLY A 81 -12.05 15.60 -1.55
CA GLY A 81 -10.73 15.96 -1.02
C GLY A 81 -10.79 16.82 0.24
N SER A 82 -11.96 16.97 0.85
CA SER A 82 -12.13 17.77 2.07
C SER A 82 -11.69 17.04 3.34
N ARG A 83 -11.51 15.71 3.27
CA ARG A 83 -11.07 14.88 4.39
C ARG A 83 -10.12 13.79 3.93
N VAL A 84 -9.21 13.39 4.82
CA VAL A 84 -8.32 12.23 4.68
C VAL A 84 -8.68 11.19 5.73
N LEU A 85 -8.63 9.91 5.36
CA LEU A 85 -8.84 8.80 6.29
C LEU A 85 -7.50 8.34 6.84
N LEU A 86 -7.42 8.24 8.16
CA LEU A 86 -6.26 7.69 8.86
C LEU A 86 -6.70 6.58 9.81
N CYS A 87 -5.80 5.62 10.05
CA CYS A 87 -5.97 4.62 11.10
C CYS A 87 -5.09 4.93 12.31
N LEU A 88 -5.60 4.67 13.51
CA LEU A 88 -4.81 4.64 14.73
C LEU A 88 -4.20 3.23 14.86
N HIS A 89 -2.93 3.11 14.53
CA HIS A 89 -2.24 1.83 14.50
C HIS A 89 -2.04 1.25 15.92
N GLY A 90 -2.53 0.04 16.16
CA GLY A 90 -2.59 -0.58 17.49
C GLY A 90 -1.24 -0.73 18.19
N LYS A 91 -0.14 -1.01 17.48
CA LYS A 91 1.18 -1.26 18.09
C LYS A 91 1.94 0.00 18.50
N PHE A 92 1.99 1.03 17.65
CA PHE A 92 2.75 2.24 17.93
C PHE A 92 1.89 3.46 18.26
N ARG A 93 0.56 3.28 18.30
CA ARG A 93 -0.43 4.26 18.78
C ARG A 93 -0.28 5.64 18.14
N LYS A 94 -0.11 5.65 16.84
CA LYS A 94 -0.04 6.88 16.03
C LYS A 94 -1.02 6.77 14.87
N TRP A 95 -1.54 7.90 14.48
CA TRP A 95 -2.33 8.01 13.27
C TRP A 95 -1.43 7.89 12.03
N VAL A 96 -1.82 7.09 11.08
CA VAL A 96 -1.03 6.79 9.87
C VAL A 96 -1.98 6.56 8.68
N GLN A 97 -1.49 6.71 7.47
CA GLN A 97 -2.17 6.27 6.26
C GLN A 97 -2.37 4.75 6.26
N LEU A 98 -3.31 4.25 5.48
CA LEU A 98 -3.59 2.83 5.35
C LEU A 98 -2.54 2.14 4.47
N GLY A 99 -2.24 0.86 4.74
CA GLY A 99 -1.31 0.10 3.93
C GLY A 99 -0.53 -0.98 4.69
N GLY A 100 0.11 -1.85 3.93
CA GLY A 100 0.80 -2.99 4.51
C GLY A 100 1.71 -3.75 3.54
N HIS A 101 1.82 -5.04 3.77
CA HIS A 101 2.70 -5.90 3.01
C HIS A 101 2.09 -6.29 1.67
N CYS A 102 2.94 -6.37 0.67
CA CYS A 102 2.57 -7.00 -0.58
C CYS A 102 2.32 -8.50 -0.40
N GLU A 103 1.34 -9.02 -1.14
CA GLU A 103 0.98 -10.43 -1.13
C GLU A 103 1.27 -11.11 -2.48
N PRO A 104 1.43 -12.45 -2.51
CA PRO A 104 1.66 -13.20 -3.75
C PRO A 104 0.57 -13.02 -4.81
N ALA A 105 -0.65 -12.70 -4.40
CA ALA A 105 -1.79 -12.47 -5.29
C ALA A 105 -1.77 -11.08 -5.94
N ASP A 106 -1.05 -10.12 -5.37
CA ASP A 106 -0.93 -8.77 -5.92
C ASP A 106 -0.18 -8.79 -7.26
N ARG A 107 -0.69 -8.03 -8.21
CA ARG A 107 -0.08 -7.92 -9.55
C ARG A 107 0.61 -6.59 -9.81
N THR A 108 0.20 -5.55 -9.05
CA THR A 108 0.74 -4.19 -9.16
C THR A 108 0.88 -3.57 -7.78
N LEU A 109 1.81 -2.64 -7.61
CA LEU A 109 1.95 -1.88 -6.35
C LEU A 109 0.68 -1.08 -6.02
N ALA A 110 0.10 -0.45 -7.03
CA ALA A 110 -1.18 0.26 -6.85
C ALA A 110 -2.30 -0.71 -6.42
N GLY A 111 -2.33 -1.92 -6.99
CA GLY A 111 -3.29 -2.96 -6.58
C GLY A 111 -3.11 -3.39 -5.13
N ALA A 112 -1.87 -3.60 -4.69
CA ALA A 112 -1.56 -3.90 -3.29
C ALA A 112 -2.02 -2.78 -2.34
N ALA A 113 -1.70 -1.52 -2.65
CA ALA A 113 -2.15 -0.38 -1.84
C ALA A 113 -3.68 -0.25 -1.80
N LEU A 114 -4.36 -0.52 -2.91
CA LEU A 114 -5.82 -0.49 -2.98
C LEU A 114 -6.47 -1.62 -2.18
N ARG A 115 -5.91 -2.84 -2.21
CA ARG A 115 -6.35 -3.98 -1.40
C ARG A 115 -6.25 -3.64 0.08
N GLU A 116 -5.06 -3.23 0.53
CA GLU A 116 -4.81 -2.83 1.92
C GLU A 116 -5.77 -1.72 2.37
N ALA A 117 -5.94 -0.66 1.56
CA ALA A 117 -6.87 0.41 1.87
C ALA A 117 -8.33 -0.10 2.01
N GLY A 118 -8.72 -1.07 1.17
CA GLY A 118 -10.04 -1.70 1.24
C GLY A 118 -10.22 -2.58 2.47
N GLU A 119 -9.23 -3.41 2.79
CA GLU A 119 -9.24 -4.33 3.94
C GLU A 119 -9.26 -3.56 5.27
N GLU A 120 -8.37 -2.57 5.42
CA GLU A 120 -8.30 -1.78 6.65
C GLU A 120 -9.47 -0.83 6.84
N SER A 121 -10.04 -0.27 5.75
CA SER A 121 -11.15 0.69 5.87
C SER A 121 -12.55 0.07 5.78
N GLY A 122 -12.66 -1.10 5.18
CA GLY A 122 -13.96 -1.71 4.85
C GLY A 122 -14.78 -0.94 3.81
N ILE A 123 -14.18 0.05 3.13
CA ILE A 123 -14.86 0.87 2.12
C ILE A 123 -14.81 0.17 0.76
N ALA A 124 -15.96 -0.11 0.19
CA ALA A 124 -16.06 -0.60 -1.18
C ALA A 124 -16.02 0.53 -2.21
N GLY A 125 -15.57 0.25 -3.42
CA GLY A 125 -15.57 1.20 -4.52
C GLY A 125 -14.48 2.28 -4.44
N LEU A 126 -13.42 2.04 -3.69
CA LEU A 126 -12.21 2.86 -3.68
C LEU A 126 -11.60 2.91 -5.09
N ARG A 127 -11.03 4.05 -5.46
CA ARG A 127 -10.31 4.26 -6.73
C ARG A 127 -8.92 4.79 -6.46
N ILE A 128 -7.90 4.21 -7.10
CA ILE A 128 -6.51 4.57 -6.91
C ILE A 128 -5.95 5.35 -8.11
N ASP A 129 -5.12 6.36 -7.85
CA ASP A 129 -4.20 6.89 -8.85
C ASP A 129 -3.00 5.92 -8.93
N PRO A 130 -2.72 5.31 -10.09
CA PRO A 130 -1.64 4.35 -10.22
C PRO A 130 -0.24 5.00 -10.18
N VAL A 131 -0.15 6.32 -10.14
CA VAL A 131 1.12 7.05 -10.03
C VAL A 131 1.45 7.25 -8.54
N PRO A 132 2.61 6.80 -8.07
CA PRO A 132 3.03 7.05 -6.68
C PRO A 132 3.06 8.55 -6.36
N ILE A 133 2.66 8.89 -5.14
CA ILE A 133 2.74 10.25 -4.61
C ILE A 133 3.98 10.46 -3.72
N ASP A 134 4.56 9.37 -3.21
CA ASP A 134 5.75 9.39 -2.37
C ASP A 134 6.39 8.00 -2.27
N VAL A 135 7.66 7.95 -1.91
CA VAL A 135 8.36 6.74 -1.46
C VAL A 135 9.09 7.06 -0.15
N ASP A 136 8.99 6.17 0.82
CA ASP A 136 9.60 6.34 2.14
C ASP A 136 10.31 5.06 2.59
N ILE A 137 11.39 5.20 3.34
CA ILE A 137 12.12 4.07 3.90
C ILE A 137 12.22 4.26 5.41
N HIS A 138 11.66 3.34 6.16
CA HIS A 138 11.65 3.42 7.61
C HIS A 138 11.89 2.07 8.28
N PRO A 139 12.49 2.06 9.49
CA PRO A 139 12.72 0.82 10.23
C PRO A 139 11.41 0.28 10.80
N VAL A 140 11.30 -1.06 10.82
CA VAL A 140 10.17 -1.79 11.39
C VAL A 140 10.65 -3.00 12.20
N ASN A 141 9.85 -3.42 13.16
CA ASN A 141 10.12 -4.61 13.98
C ASN A 141 9.61 -5.92 13.32
N CYS A 142 9.65 -5.99 11.99
CA CYS A 142 9.35 -7.23 11.30
C CYS A 142 10.53 -8.21 11.47
N GLN A 143 10.25 -9.44 11.90
CA GLN A 143 11.22 -10.55 12.00
C GLN A 143 12.55 -10.20 12.73
N GLY A 144 12.47 -9.37 13.77
CA GLY A 144 13.65 -8.98 14.55
C GLY A 144 14.40 -7.75 14.03
N GLY A 145 13.77 -6.96 13.16
CA GLY A 145 14.27 -5.72 12.59
C GLY A 145 14.48 -5.80 11.08
N SER A 146 13.86 -4.88 10.35
CA SER A 146 13.91 -4.78 8.90
C SER A 146 13.63 -3.34 8.46
N LEU A 147 13.65 -3.09 7.15
CA LEU A 147 13.21 -1.83 6.55
C LEU A 147 11.99 -2.07 5.68
N HIS A 148 10.98 -1.21 5.83
CA HIS A 148 9.95 -1.07 4.82
C HIS A 148 10.40 -0.04 3.78
N TYR A 149 10.24 -0.40 2.53
CA TYR A 149 10.41 0.45 1.36
C TYR A 149 9.00 0.72 0.83
N ASP A 150 8.36 1.73 1.43
CA ASP A 150 6.94 1.99 1.30
C ASP A 150 6.63 2.88 0.09
N VAL A 151 6.00 2.32 -0.93
CA VAL A 151 5.52 3.06 -2.11
C VAL A 151 4.09 3.52 -1.84
N ARG A 152 3.87 4.84 -1.90
CA ARG A 152 2.67 5.50 -1.40
C ARG A 152 1.83 6.06 -2.52
N PHE A 153 0.51 5.88 -2.43
CA PHE A 153 -0.44 6.25 -3.45
C PHE A 153 -1.56 7.15 -2.88
N ALA A 154 -2.31 7.79 -3.77
CA ALA A 154 -3.56 8.45 -3.43
C ALA A 154 -4.75 7.56 -3.82
N VAL A 155 -5.71 7.43 -2.92
CA VAL A 155 -6.95 6.70 -3.12
C VAL A 155 -8.13 7.63 -2.90
N LEU A 156 -9.15 7.54 -3.74
CA LEU A 156 -10.39 8.30 -3.64
C LEU A 156 -11.53 7.38 -3.21
N ALA A 157 -12.18 7.73 -2.12
CA ALA A 157 -13.40 7.06 -1.67
C ALA A 157 -14.62 7.53 -2.47
N PRO A 158 -15.64 6.67 -2.67
CA PRO A 158 -16.89 7.10 -3.29
C PRO A 158 -17.64 8.10 -2.39
N PRO A 159 -18.60 8.88 -2.96
CA PRO A 159 -19.48 9.73 -2.16
C PRO A 159 -20.19 8.93 -1.04
N ALA A 160 -20.29 9.52 0.14
CA ALA A 160 -20.93 8.92 1.31
C ALA A 160 -20.30 7.59 1.78
N ALA A 161 -19.01 7.38 1.51
CA ALA A 161 -18.27 6.24 2.02
C ALA A 161 -18.33 6.19 3.55
N THR A 162 -18.57 5.00 4.09
CA THR A 162 -18.56 4.74 5.53
C THR A 162 -17.49 3.69 5.81
N GLU A 163 -16.56 4.06 6.68
CA GLU A 163 -15.48 3.20 7.12
C GLU A 163 -15.92 2.21 8.19
N ARG A 164 -15.21 1.10 8.29
CA ARG A 164 -15.32 0.13 9.39
C ARG A 164 -13.93 -0.24 9.86
N VAL A 165 -13.70 -0.12 11.15
CA VAL A 165 -12.43 -0.50 11.78
C VAL A 165 -12.18 -2.00 11.57
N SER A 166 -10.99 -2.34 11.10
CA SER A 166 -10.51 -3.73 11.02
C SER A 166 -9.91 -4.19 12.34
N ASP A 167 -9.63 -5.48 12.48
CA ASP A 167 -9.00 -6.05 13.68
C ASP A 167 -7.54 -5.58 13.90
N GLU A 168 -6.92 -4.96 12.90
CA GLU A 168 -5.54 -4.47 12.95
C GLU A 168 -5.42 -3.02 13.44
N SER A 169 -6.52 -2.27 13.48
CA SER A 169 -6.58 -0.85 13.84
C SER A 169 -7.39 -0.64 15.11
N GLU A 170 -6.95 0.29 16.00
CA GLU A 170 -7.72 0.70 17.17
C GLU A 170 -8.86 1.65 16.79
N ALA A 171 -8.68 2.48 15.78
CA ALA A 171 -9.65 3.42 15.28
C ALA A 171 -9.37 3.80 13.82
N LEU A 172 -10.43 4.18 13.12
CA LEU A 172 -10.40 4.86 11.82
C LEU A 172 -11.17 6.16 11.95
N ALA A 173 -10.64 7.24 11.38
CA ALA A 173 -11.34 8.52 11.37
C ALA A 173 -10.94 9.40 10.19
N TRP A 174 -11.89 10.22 9.77
CA TRP A 174 -11.72 11.24 8.76
C TRP A 174 -11.28 12.56 9.39
N PHE A 175 -10.23 13.17 8.85
CA PHE A 175 -9.69 14.44 9.33
C PHE A 175 -9.62 15.47 8.21
N PRO A 176 -9.84 16.77 8.49
CA PRO A 176 -9.53 17.83 7.55
C PRO A 176 -8.04 17.78 7.18
N PRO A 177 -7.65 18.00 5.92
CA PRO A 177 -6.26 17.93 5.48
C PRO A 177 -5.32 18.93 6.18
N ASP A 178 -5.85 20.03 6.66
CA ASP A 178 -5.17 21.10 7.42
C ASP A 178 -5.21 20.93 8.94
N HIS A 179 -5.95 19.91 9.45
CA HIS A 179 -6.10 19.60 10.87
C HIS A 179 -5.94 18.10 11.14
N LEU A 180 -4.73 17.61 10.95
CA LEU A 180 -4.41 16.21 11.21
C LEU A 180 -4.30 15.92 12.71
N PRO A 181 -4.61 14.69 13.16
CA PRO A 181 -4.60 14.32 14.57
C PRO A 181 -3.20 14.14 15.12
N GLU A 182 -3.09 14.19 16.45
CA GLU A 182 -1.87 13.84 17.19
C GLU A 182 -2.10 12.61 18.08
N PRO A 183 -1.10 11.74 18.27
CA PRO A 183 0.21 11.75 17.61
C PRO A 183 0.15 11.19 16.19
N LEU A 184 0.81 11.86 15.23
CA LEU A 184 0.88 11.46 13.84
C LEU A 184 2.16 10.66 13.55
N ALA A 185 2.09 9.65 12.70
CA ALA A 185 3.27 8.93 12.23
C ALA A 185 4.13 9.80 11.31
N GLY A 186 5.45 9.67 11.42
CA GLY A 186 6.39 10.43 10.58
C GLY A 186 6.14 10.17 9.10
N GLY A 187 6.08 11.26 8.33
CA GLY A 187 5.86 11.18 6.88
C GLY A 187 4.39 11.14 6.41
N THR A 188 3.39 10.94 7.29
CA THR A 188 1.98 10.95 6.89
C THR A 188 1.52 12.34 6.42
N ALA A 189 1.89 13.39 7.15
CA ALA A 189 1.48 14.76 6.77
C ALA A 189 1.97 15.19 5.38
N LYS A 190 3.16 14.77 4.97
CA LYS A 190 3.72 15.12 3.65
C LYS A 190 2.94 14.53 2.48
N LEU A 191 2.09 13.52 2.71
CA LEU A 191 1.27 12.89 1.66
C LEU A 191 0.06 13.73 1.26
N VAL A 192 -0.39 14.64 2.11
CA VAL A 192 -1.64 15.38 1.91
C VAL A 192 -1.61 16.21 0.63
N ALA A 193 -0.60 17.07 0.48
CA ALA A 193 -0.52 17.95 -0.69
C ALA A 193 -0.40 17.17 -2.02
N PRO A 194 0.49 16.19 -2.18
CA PRO A 194 0.55 15.41 -3.42
C PRO A 194 -0.70 14.55 -3.65
N ALA A 195 -1.36 14.04 -2.61
CA ALA A 195 -2.63 13.33 -2.76
C ALA A 195 -3.75 14.24 -3.27
N LEU A 196 -3.91 15.44 -2.70
CA LEU A 196 -4.89 16.42 -3.19
C LEU A 196 -4.62 16.84 -4.64
N ALA A 197 -3.36 16.92 -5.04
CA ALA A 197 -3.00 17.25 -6.42
C ALA A 197 -3.47 16.19 -7.43
N THR A 198 -3.71 14.94 -7.01
CA THR A 198 -4.22 13.90 -7.92
C THR A 198 -5.67 14.17 -8.34
N LEU A 199 -6.46 14.88 -7.54
CA LEU A 199 -7.86 15.21 -7.85
C LEU A 199 -7.99 16.13 -9.06
N THR A 200 -6.95 16.88 -9.40
CA THR A 200 -6.91 17.78 -10.57
C THR A 200 -6.39 17.09 -11.84
N ARG A 201 -5.89 15.85 -11.72
CA ARG A 201 -5.50 15.03 -12.87
C ARG A 201 -6.74 14.39 -13.51
N ALA A 202 -6.57 13.79 -14.70
CA ALA A 202 -7.66 13.10 -15.40
C ALA A 202 -8.36 12.06 -14.51
N PRO A 203 -9.66 11.74 -14.72
CA PRO A 203 -10.46 10.93 -13.82
C PRO A 203 -9.78 9.59 -13.50
N LEU A 204 -9.67 9.28 -12.20
CA LEU A 204 -9.10 8.05 -11.68
C LEU A 204 -9.82 6.84 -12.29
N ARG A 205 -9.06 5.87 -12.78
CA ARG A 205 -9.62 4.63 -13.35
C ARG A 205 -10.31 3.81 -12.25
N PRO A 206 -11.46 3.17 -12.56
CA PRO A 206 -12.00 2.14 -11.66
C PRO A 206 -10.97 1.01 -11.52
N ALA A 207 -11.00 0.31 -10.38
CA ALA A 207 -10.24 -0.90 -10.16
C ALA A 207 -10.56 -1.93 -11.26
N PRO A 208 -9.59 -2.72 -11.73
CA PRO A 208 -9.83 -3.83 -12.64
C PRO A 208 -10.72 -4.89 -12.04
#